data_5f14f59f549ec9b9d5445108d08c2821
#
_entry.id   5f14f59f549ec9b9d5445108d08c2821
#
_cell.length_a   1.000
_cell.length_b   1.000
_cell.length_c   1.000
_cell.angle_alpha   90.00
_cell.angle_beta   90.00
_cell.angle_gamma   90.00
#
_symmetry.space_group_name_H-M   'P 1'
#
loop_
_entity.id
_entity.type
_entity.pdbx_description
1 polymer ?
#
loop_
_entity_poly.entity_id
_entity_poly.type
_entity_poly.pdbx_seq_one_letter_code
_entity_poly.pdbx_strand_id
1 'polypeptide(L)'
;MDYIIRKATYADLDSLMKVFMGAKAIMRASGNLNQWNDGYPSEDIIRNDISNGNCYVVCDEDNIIGTMAFIQGPDPTYSYIEGMWSNEHPYYVIHRIATAAPGRNLAHTMFDWAFAHIAPLGYDTIRIDTHRDNSVMKHILKKNGFSECGVIYLENGDPRDAYLCSR
;
A
#
# COMPACT_ATOMS: atom_id res chain seq x y z
N MET A 1 19.14 -6.63 -8.29
CA MET A 1 19.33 -6.18 -6.92
C MET A 1 18.42 -6.99 -6.02
N ASP A 2 18.97 -7.59 -5.00
CA ASP A 2 18.20 -8.41 -4.07
C ASP A 2 17.83 -7.54 -2.87
N TYR A 3 16.60 -7.01 -2.88
CA TYR A 3 16.05 -6.28 -1.73
C TYR A 3 15.60 -7.26 -0.66
N ILE A 4 15.75 -6.88 0.60
CA ILE A 4 15.19 -7.62 1.73
C ILE A 4 13.87 -6.97 2.13
N ILE A 5 12.80 -7.75 2.18
CA ILE A 5 11.51 -7.31 2.71
C ILE A 5 11.27 -8.04 4.02
N ARG A 6 11.08 -7.28 5.09
CA ARG A 6 10.89 -7.80 6.44
C ARG A 6 9.87 -6.97 7.22
N LYS A 7 9.38 -7.53 8.32
CA LYS A 7 8.58 -6.76 9.28
C LYS A 7 9.39 -5.62 9.86
N ALA A 8 8.73 -4.47 9.99
CA ALA A 8 9.29 -3.31 10.67
C ALA A 8 9.32 -3.53 12.19
N THR A 9 10.28 -2.89 12.83
CA THR A 9 10.36 -2.76 14.29
C THR A 9 10.29 -1.29 14.68
N TYR A 10 10.13 -1.00 15.97
CA TYR A 10 10.12 0.40 16.43
C TYR A 10 11.45 1.14 16.17
N ALA A 11 12.56 0.40 16.04
CA ALA A 11 13.85 0.98 15.65
C ALA A 11 13.83 1.55 14.22
N ASP A 12 12.91 1.11 13.37
CA ASP A 12 12.76 1.59 12.00
C ASP A 12 11.91 2.88 11.89
N LEU A 13 11.28 3.31 12.96
CA LEU A 13 10.23 4.34 12.94
C LEU A 13 10.71 5.67 12.34
N ASP A 14 11.88 6.17 12.74
CA ASP A 14 12.41 7.43 12.21
C ASP A 14 12.67 7.35 10.71
N SER A 15 13.21 6.24 10.24
CA SER A 15 13.45 5.98 8.81
C SER A 15 12.14 5.86 8.04
N LEU A 16 11.12 5.21 8.62
CA LEU A 16 9.78 5.10 8.03
C LEU A 16 9.13 6.47 7.86
N MET A 17 9.18 7.33 8.88
CA MET A 17 8.60 8.67 8.81
C MET A 17 9.28 9.53 7.72
N LYS A 18 10.58 9.35 7.50
CA LYS A 18 11.31 10.00 6.38
C LYS A 18 10.83 9.48 5.01
N VAL A 19 10.60 8.17 4.88
CA VAL A 19 10.07 7.58 3.64
C VAL A 19 8.69 8.17 3.31
N PHE A 20 7.79 8.26 4.29
CA PHE A 20 6.47 8.85 4.09
C PHE A 20 6.55 10.34 3.74
N MET A 21 7.42 11.10 4.37
CA MET A 21 7.62 12.52 4.07
C MET A 21 8.10 12.72 2.63
N GLY A 22 9.06 11.91 2.17
CA GLY A 22 9.53 11.92 0.80
C GLY A 22 8.46 11.51 -0.21
N ALA A 23 7.67 10.49 0.10
CA ALA A 23 6.56 10.05 -0.74
C ALA A 23 5.48 11.13 -0.89
N LYS A 24 5.13 11.83 0.19
CA LYS A 24 4.20 12.98 0.14
C LYS A 24 4.70 14.08 -0.79
N ALA A 25 5.98 14.43 -0.71
CA ALA A 25 6.57 15.43 -1.59
C ALA A 25 6.44 15.03 -3.07
N ILE A 26 6.69 13.77 -3.40
CA ILE A 26 6.52 13.23 -4.76
C ILE A 26 5.05 13.30 -5.18
N MET A 27 4.11 12.93 -4.31
CA MET A 27 2.67 13.03 -4.58
C MET A 27 2.26 14.45 -4.94
N ARG A 28 2.67 15.44 -4.14
CA ARG A 28 2.34 16.86 -4.37
C ARG A 28 2.93 17.36 -5.69
N ALA A 29 4.16 17.01 -5.99
CA ALA A 29 4.84 17.39 -7.24
C ALA A 29 4.17 16.77 -8.49
N SER A 30 3.55 15.61 -8.38
CA SER A 30 2.84 14.92 -9.48
C SER A 30 1.35 15.25 -9.58
N GLY A 31 0.85 16.23 -8.83
CA GLY A 31 -0.54 16.71 -8.90
C GLY A 31 -1.51 16.00 -7.97
N ASN A 32 -1.05 15.04 -7.17
CA ASN A 32 -1.85 14.38 -6.14
C ASN A 32 -1.81 15.24 -4.85
N LEU A 33 -2.74 16.19 -4.75
CA LEU A 33 -2.74 17.23 -3.72
C LEU A 33 -3.55 16.87 -2.48
N ASN A 34 -4.46 15.88 -2.57
CA ASN A 34 -5.49 15.64 -1.57
C ASN A 34 -5.41 14.27 -0.90
N GLN A 35 -4.42 13.45 -1.24
CA GLN A 35 -4.15 12.20 -0.56
C GLN A 35 -3.12 12.43 0.56
N TRP A 36 -3.30 11.76 1.69
CA TRP A 36 -2.41 11.85 2.85
C TRP A 36 -2.27 13.27 3.40
N ASN A 37 -3.39 13.94 3.57
CA ASN A 37 -3.47 15.26 4.19
C ASN A 37 -3.54 15.16 5.72
N ASP A 38 -3.49 16.31 6.39
CA ASP A 38 -3.70 16.46 7.83
C ASP A 38 -2.77 15.60 8.69
N GLY A 39 -1.51 15.47 8.26
CA GLY A 39 -0.49 14.71 8.98
C GLY A 39 -0.61 13.19 8.84
N TYR A 40 -1.49 12.70 7.97
CA TYR A 40 -1.62 11.28 7.68
C TYR A 40 -0.50 10.80 6.72
N PRO A 41 0.09 9.60 6.90
CA PRO A 41 -0.05 8.77 8.09
C PRO A 41 0.72 9.36 9.28
N SER A 42 0.07 9.37 10.46
CA SER A 42 0.71 9.83 11.69
C SER A 42 1.69 8.79 12.24
N GLU A 43 2.59 9.24 13.11
CA GLU A 43 3.48 8.32 13.83
C GLU A 43 2.70 7.25 14.61
N ASP A 44 1.57 7.60 15.22
CA ASP A 44 0.73 6.67 15.97
C ASP A 44 0.13 5.58 15.08
N ILE A 45 -0.29 5.91 13.87
CA ILE A 45 -0.78 4.94 12.88
C ILE A 45 0.34 3.96 12.52
N ILE A 46 1.55 4.44 12.27
CA ILE A 46 2.68 3.60 11.92
C ILE A 46 3.11 2.72 13.11
N ARG A 47 3.12 3.26 14.33
CA ARG A 47 3.36 2.46 15.54
C ARG A 47 2.33 1.34 15.69
N ASN A 48 1.07 1.62 15.41
CA ASN A 48 0.00 0.62 15.46
C ASN A 48 0.20 -0.46 14.39
N ASP A 49 0.57 -0.09 13.17
CA ASP A 49 0.90 -1.07 12.12
C ASP A 49 2.06 -1.97 12.53
N ILE A 50 3.10 -1.41 13.15
CA ILE A 50 4.25 -2.17 13.66
C ILE A 50 3.80 -3.12 14.76
N SER A 51 3.07 -2.64 15.77
CA SER A 51 2.64 -3.46 16.92
C SER A 51 1.73 -4.62 16.52
N ASN A 52 0.93 -4.45 15.46
CA ASN A 52 0.07 -5.50 14.91
C ASN A 52 0.81 -6.45 13.94
N GLY A 53 2.10 -6.23 13.69
CA GLY A 53 2.88 -7.04 12.76
C GLY A 53 2.51 -6.87 11.29
N ASN A 54 1.90 -5.74 10.94
CA ASN A 54 1.38 -5.43 9.60
C ASN A 54 2.28 -4.48 8.80
N CYS A 55 3.27 -3.86 9.42
CA CYS A 55 4.19 -2.95 8.74
C CYS A 55 5.39 -3.72 8.21
N TYR A 56 5.67 -3.57 6.92
CA TYR A 56 6.82 -4.17 6.24
C TYR A 56 7.70 -3.09 5.64
N VAL A 57 9.00 -3.33 5.64
CA VAL A 57 10.01 -2.44 5.06
C VAL A 57 10.77 -3.16 3.95
N VAL A 58 11.13 -2.40 2.93
CA VAL A 58 12.03 -2.83 1.87
C VAL A 58 13.39 -2.21 2.14
N CYS A 59 14.40 -3.06 2.29
CA CYS A 59 15.77 -2.65 2.58
C CYS A 59 16.68 -2.87 1.37
N ASP A 60 17.47 -1.85 1.07
CA ASP A 60 18.64 -1.92 0.19
C ASP A 60 19.87 -1.79 1.09
N GLU A 61 20.54 -2.90 1.37
CA GLU A 61 21.52 -3.00 2.44
C GLU A 61 20.90 -2.55 3.79
N ASP A 62 21.47 -1.55 4.43
CA ASP A 62 20.99 -1.01 5.71
C ASP A 62 19.95 0.12 5.55
N ASN A 63 19.61 0.50 4.32
CA ASN A 63 18.70 1.62 4.07
C ASN A 63 17.29 1.15 3.80
N ILE A 64 16.32 1.74 4.50
CA ILE A 64 14.89 1.54 4.19
C ILE A 64 14.52 2.44 3.01
N ILE A 65 14.10 1.81 1.91
CA ILE A 65 13.76 2.49 0.66
C ILE A 65 12.30 2.34 0.28
N GLY A 66 11.53 1.56 1.02
CA GLY A 66 10.11 1.39 0.79
C GLY A 66 9.42 0.81 2.01
N THR A 67 8.10 0.95 2.05
CA THR A 67 7.26 0.41 3.11
C THR A 67 5.83 0.18 2.63
N MET A 68 5.13 -0.73 3.29
CA MET A 68 3.69 -0.92 3.15
C MET A 68 3.11 -1.47 4.45
N ALA A 69 1.84 -1.15 4.70
CA ALA A 69 1.02 -1.92 5.61
C ALA A 69 0.38 -3.06 4.81
N PHE A 70 0.59 -4.30 5.24
CA PHE A 70 0.07 -5.49 4.58
C PHE A 70 -0.77 -6.29 5.57
N ILE A 71 -2.09 -6.29 5.36
CA ILE A 71 -3.07 -6.63 6.38
C ILE A 71 -4.01 -7.71 5.85
N GLN A 72 -4.22 -8.76 6.63
CA GLN A 72 -5.24 -9.76 6.32
C GLN A 72 -6.62 -9.13 6.38
N GLY A 73 -7.42 -9.34 5.33
CA GLY A 73 -8.82 -8.91 5.30
C GLY A 73 -9.73 -9.73 6.22
N PRO A 74 -11.01 -9.40 6.28
CA PRO A 74 -11.67 -8.34 5.52
C PRO A 74 -11.38 -6.93 6.05
N ASP A 75 -11.42 -5.95 5.15
CA ASP A 75 -11.34 -4.52 5.50
C ASP A 75 -12.74 -3.94 5.57
N PRO A 76 -13.14 -3.29 6.69
CA PRO A 76 -14.48 -2.73 6.82
C PRO A 76 -14.85 -1.71 5.73
N THR A 77 -13.88 -0.92 5.25
CA THR A 77 -14.12 0.07 4.19
C THR A 77 -14.35 -0.55 2.82
N TYR A 78 -14.07 -1.85 2.66
CA TYR A 78 -14.28 -2.59 1.42
C TYR A 78 -15.58 -3.40 1.40
N SER A 79 -16.39 -3.32 2.46
CA SER A 79 -17.68 -4.01 2.53
C SER A 79 -18.74 -3.38 1.62
N TYR A 80 -18.63 -2.09 1.33
CA TYR A 80 -19.46 -1.37 0.37
C TYR A 80 -18.58 -0.83 -0.77
N ILE A 81 -19.01 -1.05 -1.99
CA ILE A 81 -18.34 -0.54 -3.19
C ILE A 81 -19.39 -0.06 -4.20
N GLU A 82 -19.18 1.11 -4.77
CA GLU A 82 -19.89 1.54 -5.98
C GLU A 82 -19.17 0.92 -7.18
N GLY A 83 -19.72 -0.17 -7.67
CA GLY A 83 -19.12 -1.05 -8.64
C GLY A 83 -19.17 -2.48 -8.14
N MET A 84 -18.19 -3.27 -8.52
CA MET A 84 -18.15 -4.68 -8.15
C MET A 84 -16.71 -5.17 -8.04
N TRP A 85 -16.35 -5.79 -6.92
CA TRP A 85 -15.09 -6.53 -6.82
C TRP A 85 -15.07 -7.66 -7.85
N SER A 86 -13.93 -7.86 -8.52
CA SER A 86 -13.80 -8.86 -9.59
C SER A 86 -13.96 -10.30 -9.10
N ASN A 87 -13.75 -10.54 -7.81
CA ASN A 87 -14.05 -11.80 -7.14
C ASN A 87 -14.37 -11.55 -5.65
N GLU A 88 -14.89 -12.56 -5.00
CA GLU A 88 -15.21 -12.57 -3.57
C GLU A 88 -14.27 -13.52 -2.78
N HIS A 89 -13.07 -13.75 -3.28
CA HIS A 89 -12.07 -14.55 -2.58
C HIS A 89 -11.65 -13.87 -1.27
N PRO A 90 -11.21 -14.64 -0.27
CA PRO A 90 -10.46 -14.09 0.85
C PRO A 90 -9.24 -13.32 0.34
N TYR A 91 -8.95 -12.19 0.95
CA TYR A 91 -7.93 -11.26 0.43
C TYR A 91 -7.07 -10.64 1.52
N TYR A 92 -5.89 -10.20 1.13
CA TYR A 92 -5.06 -9.26 1.88
C TYR A 92 -5.21 -7.86 1.30
N VAL A 93 -4.91 -6.86 2.12
CA VAL A 93 -4.98 -5.44 1.75
C VAL A 93 -3.61 -4.82 1.88
N ILE A 94 -3.25 -3.99 0.90
CA ILE A 94 -2.08 -3.11 1.01
C ILE A 94 -2.57 -1.69 1.27
N HIS A 95 -2.13 -1.12 2.39
CA HIS A 95 -2.33 0.27 2.74
C HIS A 95 -0.98 0.97 2.93
N ARG A 96 -0.98 2.29 2.83
CA ARG A 96 0.18 3.12 3.16
C ARG A 96 1.46 2.64 2.47
N ILE A 97 1.36 2.33 1.18
CA ILE A 97 2.51 1.98 0.37
C ILE A 97 3.29 3.23 -0.02
N ALA A 98 4.58 3.23 0.23
CA ALA A 98 5.45 4.36 -0.08
C ALA A 98 6.84 3.86 -0.50
N THR A 99 7.46 4.58 -1.42
CA THR A 99 8.83 4.31 -1.86
C THR A 99 9.66 5.59 -1.84
N ALA A 100 10.93 5.48 -1.41
CA ALA A 100 11.88 6.58 -1.34
C ALA A 100 12.82 6.62 -2.55
N ALA A 101 12.77 5.62 -3.44
CA ALA A 101 13.68 5.47 -4.55
C ALA A 101 12.91 5.34 -5.87
N PRO A 102 12.45 6.45 -6.46
CA PRO A 102 11.75 6.43 -7.74
C PRO A 102 12.63 5.84 -8.85
N GLY A 103 11.99 5.17 -9.81
CA GLY A 103 12.67 4.56 -10.96
C GLY A 103 13.28 3.18 -10.71
N ARG A 104 13.18 2.63 -9.49
CA ARG A 104 13.69 1.28 -9.16
C ARG A 104 12.65 0.17 -9.27
N ASN A 105 11.46 0.47 -9.75
CA ASN A 105 10.35 -0.49 -9.89
C ASN A 105 10.01 -1.22 -8.57
N LEU A 106 10.16 -0.54 -7.44
CA LEU A 106 9.97 -1.13 -6.11
C LEU A 106 8.56 -1.65 -5.86
N ALA A 107 7.55 -0.96 -6.38
CA ALA A 107 6.17 -1.40 -6.23
C ALA A 107 5.96 -2.80 -6.83
N HIS A 108 6.53 -3.07 -8.00
CA HIS A 108 6.49 -4.40 -8.61
C HIS A 108 7.12 -5.45 -7.71
N THR A 109 8.31 -5.17 -7.20
CA THR A 109 9.01 -6.07 -6.26
C THR A 109 8.17 -6.32 -5.00
N MET A 110 7.53 -5.29 -4.46
CA MET A 110 6.68 -5.41 -3.28
C MET A 110 5.43 -6.24 -3.55
N PHE A 111 4.79 -6.08 -4.71
CA PHE A 111 3.63 -6.89 -5.10
C PHE A 111 4.02 -8.36 -5.30
N ASP A 112 5.12 -8.64 -5.98
CA ASP A 112 5.60 -10.01 -6.17
C ASP A 112 5.89 -10.68 -4.84
N TRP A 113 6.55 -9.98 -3.93
CA TRP A 113 6.80 -10.48 -2.58
C TRP A 113 5.48 -10.73 -1.83
N ALA A 114 4.53 -9.79 -1.92
CA ALA A 114 3.25 -9.89 -1.22
C ALA A 114 2.46 -11.13 -1.65
N PHE A 115 2.34 -11.38 -2.95
CA PHE A 115 1.67 -12.58 -3.46
C PHE A 115 2.40 -13.86 -3.06
N ALA A 116 3.73 -13.90 -3.15
CA ALA A 116 4.52 -15.03 -2.72
C ALA A 116 4.37 -15.30 -1.20
N HIS A 117 4.21 -14.24 -0.40
CA HIS A 117 4.05 -14.33 1.04
C HIS A 117 2.70 -14.95 1.44
N ILE A 118 1.61 -14.61 0.75
CA ILE A 118 0.26 -15.09 1.10
C ILE A 118 -0.12 -16.43 0.44
N ALA A 119 0.55 -16.82 -0.63
CA ALA A 119 0.24 -18.07 -1.33
C ALA A 119 0.30 -19.30 -0.42
N PRO A 120 1.34 -19.50 0.43
CA PRO A 120 1.37 -20.63 1.36
C PRO A 120 0.29 -20.59 2.44
N LEU A 121 -0.32 -19.41 2.66
CA LEU A 121 -1.40 -19.22 3.62
C LEU A 121 -2.78 -19.51 3.01
N GLY A 122 -2.84 -19.85 1.72
CA GLY A 122 -4.08 -20.16 1.01
C GLY A 122 -4.77 -18.93 0.41
N TYR A 123 -4.07 -17.82 0.26
CA TYR A 123 -4.60 -16.59 -0.36
C TYR A 123 -4.01 -16.37 -1.74
N ASP A 124 -4.82 -15.85 -2.64
CA ASP A 124 -4.44 -15.53 -4.02
C ASP A 124 -4.81 -14.10 -4.43
N THR A 125 -5.45 -13.34 -3.54
CA THR A 125 -6.07 -12.06 -3.89
C THR A 125 -5.58 -10.94 -2.98
N ILE A 126 -5.24 -9.80 -3.60
CA ILE A 126 -4.90 -8.55 -2.93
C ILE A 126 -5.84 -7.46 -3.43
N ARG A 127 -6.40 -6.68 -2.50
CA ARG A 127 -7.17 -5.46 -2.76
C ARG A 127 -6.37 -4.24 -2.31
N ILE A 128 -6.50 -3.16 -3.04
CA ILE A 128 -5.84 -1.88 -2.75
C ILE A 128 -6.71 -0.73 -3.25
N ASP A 129 -6.64 0.41 -2.61
CA ASP A 129 -7.29 1.63 -3.04
C ASP A 129 -6.30 2.78 -3.16
N THR A 130 -6.64 3.76 -3.97
CA THR A 130 -5.84 4.98 -4.12
C THR A 130 -6.73 6.18 -4.46
N HIS A 131 -6.24 7.39 -4.19
CA HIS A 131 -6.94 8.61 -4.55
C HIS A 131 -7.08 8.73 -6.07
N ARG A 132 -8.22 9.29 -6.54
CA ARG A 132 -8.49 9.50 -7.97
C ARG A 132 -7.39 10.29 -8.70
N ASP A 133 -6.73 11.21 -7.99
CA ASP A 133 -5.69 12.08 -8.54
C ASP A 133 -4.29 11.43 -8.50
N ASN A 134 -4.16 10.23 -7.95
CA ASN A 134 -2.90 9.49 -7.93
C ASN A 134 -2.71 8.73 -9.25
N SER A 135 -2.45 9.45 -10.32
CA SER A 135 -2.25 8.87 -11.65
C SER A 135 -1.04 7.93 -11.71
N VAL A 136 0.00 8.23 -10.94
CA VAL A 136 1.22 7.41 -10.84
C VAL A 136 0.88 6.02 -10.28
N MET A 137 0.20 5.97 -9.13
CA MET A 137 -0.20 4.70 -8.51
C MET A 137 -1.19 3.93 -9.38
N LYS A 138 -2.16 4.60 -9.98
CA LYS A 138 -3.11 3.97 -10.91
C LYS A 138 -2.40 3.28 -12.07
N HIS A 139 -1.41 3.93 -12.65
CA HIS A 139 -0.59 3.34 -13.72
C HIS A 139 0.19 2.12 -13.23
N ILE A 140 0.83 2.24 -12.06
CA ILE A 140 1.57 1.14 -11.43
C ILE A 140 0.67 -0.07 -11.16
N LEU A 141 -0.52 0.16 -10.63
CA LEU A 141 -1.48 -0.91 -10.34
C LEU A 141 -1.90 -1.64 -11.61
N LYS A 142 -2.29 -0.92 -12.65
CA LYS A 142 -2.67 -1.50 -13.95
C LYS A 142 -1.53 -2.31 -14.57
N LYS A 143 -0.31 -1.75 -14.54
CA LYS A 143 0.89 -2.43 -15.05
C LYS A 143 1.19 -3.73 -14.30
N ASN A 144 0.80 -3.84 -13.04
CA ASN A 144 1.03 -5.02 -12.20
C ASN A 144 -0.19 -5.97 -12.14
N GLY A 145 -1.14 -5.81 -13.04
CA GLY A 145 -2.27 -6.74 -13.18
C GLY A 145 -3.46 -6.47 -12.29
N PHE A 146 -3.50 -5.33 -11.60
CA PHE A 146 -4.67 -4.91 -10.85
C PHE A 146 -5.73 -4.34 -11.77
N SER A 147 -6.98 -4.75 -11.55
CA SER A 147 -8.16 -4.25 -12.27
C SER A 147 -8.94 -3.29 -11.40
N GLU A 148 -9.38 -2.19 -11.99
CA GLU A 148 -10.27 -1.24 -11.33
C GLU A 148 -11.65 -1.86 -11.13
N CYS A 149 -12.17 -1.79 -9.90
CA CYS A 149 -13.44 -2.42 -9.52
C CYS A 149 -14.55 -1.41 -9.24
N GLY A 150 -14.21 -0.19 -8.87
CA GLY A 150 -15.16 0.85 -8.52
C GLY A 150 -14.64 1.82 -7.49
N VAL A 151 -15.55 2.38 -6.70
CA VAL A 151 -15.23 3.39 -5.68
C VAL A 151 -15.63 2.90 -4.30
N ILE A 152 -14.70 2.96 -3.37
CA ILE A 152 -14.96 2.77 -1.93
C ILE A 152 -14.90 4.12 -1.21
N TYR A 153 -15.39 4.15 0.01
CA TYR A 153 -15.40 5.34 0.84
C TYR A 153 -14.67 5.08 2.15
N LEU A 154 -13.76 5.99 2.52
CA LEU A 154 -13.10 5.97 3.82
C LEU A 154 -14.10 6.32 4.92
N GLU A 155 -13.73 6.12 6.19
CA GLU A 155 -14.61 6.44 7.33
C GLU A 155 -15.09 7.89 7.35
N ASN A 156 -14.25 8.82 6.88
CA ASN A 156 -14.60 10.24 6.77
C ASN A 156 -15.47 10.56 5.54
N GLY A 157 -15.81 9.58 4.72
CA GLY A 157 -16.62 9.74 3.50
C GLY A 157 -15.83 10.06 2.23
N ASP A 158 -14.52 10.18 2.31
CA ASP A 158 -13.68 10.45 1.14
C ASP A 158 -13.65 9.27 0.18
N PRO A 159 -13.87 9.50 -1.14
CA PRO A 159 -13.84 8.43 -2.14
C PRO A 159 -12.42 7.97 -2.45
N ARG A 160 -12.27 6.69 -2.78
CA ARG A 160 -11.04 6.09 -3.29
C ARG A 160 -11.37 5.13 -4.42
N ASP A 161 -10.52 5.10 -5.43
CA ASP A 161 -10.61 4.13 -6.51
C ASP A 161 -10.06 2.79 -6.03
N ALA A 162 -10.85 1.74 -6.20
CA ALA A 162 -10.60 0.41 -5.67
C ALA A 162 -10.12 -0.55 -6.76
N TYR A 163 -9.10 -1.33 -6.42
CA TYR A 163 -8.43 -2.27 -7.33
C TYR A 163 -8.29 -3.65 -6.70
N LEU A 164 -8.28 -4.67 -7.55
CA LEU A 164 -8.08 -6.06 -7.15
C LEU A 164 -7.14 -6.76 -8.13
N CYS A 165 -6.26 -7.59 -7.61
CA CYS A 165 -5.47 -8.53 -8.40
C CYS A 165 -5.50 -9.91 -7.75
N SER A 166 -5.64 -10.95 -8.57
CA SER A 166 -5.49 -12.36 -8.19
C SER A 166 -4.39 -13.00 -9.01
N ARG A 167 -3.56 -13.83 -8.38
CA ARG A 167 -2.47 -14.55 -9.06
C ARG A 167 -2.48 -16.04 -8.71
#